data_adeafa38fb75e23ca4121f4aafa4d523
#
_entry.id   adeafa38fb75e23ca4121f4aafa4d523
#
_cell.length_a   1.000
_cell.length_b   1.000
_cell.length_c   1.000
_cell.angle_alpha   90.00
_cell.angle_beta   90.00
_cell.angle_gamma   90.00
#
_symmetry.space_group_name_H-M   'P 1'
#
loop_
_entity.id
_entity.type
_entity.pdbx_description
1 polymer ?
#
loop_
_entity_poly.entity_id
_entity_poly.type
_entity_poly.pdbx_seq_one_letter_code
_entity_poly.pdbx_strand_id
1 'polypeptide(L)'
;MEFTLHIWRQHGAAEAGAFVTYPVRGISPDLSFLEMLDVLNEELVGRGEAPIAFDHDCREGICGSCAMVINGDPHGPLPGTTACQLYMRHFDNASDITVEPWRARAFPVLRDLIVDRSALDNVIQAGGYVSVNTGAAPDAHAVTVAKQAADAAFEAAACIGCGACVAACPNGAAMLFTAAKVAQLAIMPQGRPERARRVIGMVEAMDDAGFGNCTNHYACAEACPKRIPLRFIAQLNREFLSAALGSREFVELARPHAHEE
;
A
#
# COMPACT_ATOMS: atom_id res chain seq x y z
N MET A 1 -21.23 19.52 -11.45
CA MET A 1 -21.74 18.14 -11.47
C MET A 1 -22.50 17.86 -10.17
N GLU A 2 -23.34 16.84 -10.14
CA GLU A 2 -24.08 16.39 -8.97
C GLU A 2 -23.84 14.90 -8.79
N PHE A 3 -23.81 14.41 -7.53
CA PHE A 3 -23.57 12.99 -7.21
C PHE A 3 -24.37 12.57 -5.99
N THR A 4 -24.69 11.29 -5.89
CA THR A 4 -25.17 10.65 -4.66
C THR A 4 -24.05 9.79 -4.10
N LEU A 5 -23.47 10.20 -2.97
CA LEU A 5 -22.38 9.48 -2.34
C LEU A 5 -22.92 8.53 -1.26
N HIS A 6 -22.55 7.25 -1.34
CA HIS A 6 -22.80 6.26 -0.30
C HIS A 6 -21.49 6.00 0.43
N ILE A 7 -21.29 6.66 1.57
CA ILE A 7 -20.00 6.65 2.29
C ILE A 7 -20.12 5.79 3.54
N TRP A 8 -19.15 4.89 3.74
CA TRP A 8 -19.04 4.12 4.96
C TRP A 8 -18.74 5.03 6.14
N ARG A 9 -19.59 4.96 7.18
CA ARG A 9 -19.42 5.68 8.44
C ARG A 9 -19.30 4.70 9.57
N GLN A 10 -18.26 4.90 10.40
CA GLN A 10 -17.97 4.09 11.57
C GLN A 10 -17.24 4.96 12.60
N HIS A 11 -17.81 5.13 13.78
CA HIS A 11 -17.25 6.05 14.78
C HIS A 11 -16.00 5.52 15.49
N GLY A 12 -15.81 4.21 15.52
CA GLY A 12 -14.66 3.59 16.17
C GLY A 12 -14.49 2.12 15.79
N ALA A 13 -13.33 1.54 16.10
CA ALA A 13 -12.99 0.17 15.73
C ALA A 13 -13.94 -0.90 16.34
N ALA A 14 -14.55 -0.62 17.50
CA ALA A 14 -15.46 -1.53 18.20
C ALA A 14 -16.93 -1.38 17.76
N GLU A 15 -17.24 -0.40 16.92
CA GLU A 15 -18.61 -0.11 16.50
C GLU A 15 -18.90 -0.70 15.11
N ALA A 16 -20.16 -1.06 14.88
CA ALA A 16 -20.60 -1.46 13.56
C ALA A 16 -20.71 -0.23 12.65
N GLY A 17 -20.12 -0.29 11.47
CA GLY A 17 -20.28 0.77 10.46
C GLY A 17 -21.48 0.50 9.54
N ALA A 18 -21.91 1.55 8.85
CA ALA A 18 -22.96 1.50 7.82
C ALA A 18 -22.72 2.54 6.73
N PHE A 19 -23.31 2.31 5.56
CA PHE A 19 -23.35 3.32 4.51
C PHE A 19 -24.34 4.42 4.86
N VAL A 20 -23.91 5.67 4.71
CA VAL A 20 -24.74 6.86 4.82
C VAL A 20 -24.74 7.59 3.48
N THR A 21 -25.90 8.06 3.07
CA THR A 21 -26.10 8.70 1.77
C THR A 21 -26.00 10.21 1.88
N TYR A 22 -25.18 10.82 1.02
CA TYR A 22 -24.97 12.27 0.95
C TYR A 22 -25.16 12.75 -0.50
N PRO A 23 -26.17 13.59 -0.76
CA PRO A 23 -26.27 14.29 -2.05
C PRO A 23 -25.24 15.43 -2.07
N VAL A 24 -24.43 15.51 -3.11
CA VAL A 24 -23.48 16.63 -3.35
C VAL A 24 -23.83 17.31 -4.68
N ARG A 25 -23.75 18.64 -4.70
CA ARG A 25 -24.14 19.45 -5.87
C ARG A 25 -23.10 20.55 -6.12
N GLY A 26 -23.10 21.08 -7.34
CA GLY A 26 -22.21 22.17 -7.70
C GLY A 26 -20.73 21.77 -7.79
N ILE A 27 -20.44 20.48 -7.86
CA ILE A 27 -19.05 19.96 -7.90
C ILE A 27 -18.43 20.30 -9.26
N SER A 28 -17.28 20.97 -9.25
CA SER A 28 -16.49 21.20 -10.46
C SER A 28 -15.91 19.88 -10.99
N PRO A 29 -15.91 19.64 -12.31
CA PRO A 29 -15.24 18.48 -12.90
C PRO A 29 -13.72 18.48 -12.67
N ASP A 30 -13.14 19.61 -12.35
CA ASP A 30 -11.71 19.80 -12.12
C ASP A 30 -11.27 19.57 -10.67
N LEU A 31 -12.20 19.39 -9.74
CA LEU A 31 -11.89 18.96 -8.39
C LEU A 31 -11.40 17.50 -8.38
N SER A 32 -10.42 17.22 -7.53
CA SER A 32 -10.06 15.86 -7.19
C SER A 32 -11.15 15.22 -6.30
N PHE A 33 -11.14 13.90 -6.21
CA PHE A 33 -12.07 13.17 -5.33
C PHE A 33 -11.95 13.59 -3.86
N LEU A 34 -10.74 13.88 -3.39
CA LEU A 34 -10.53 14.37 -2.02
C LEU A 34 -11.06 15.79 -1.82
N GLU A 35 -10.88 16.68 -2.79
CA GLU A 35 -11.45 18.05 -2.71
C GLU A 35 -12.99 18.02 -2.72
N MET A 36 -13.61 17.10 -3.45
CA MET A 36 -15.05 16.88 -3.37
C MET A 36 -15.47 16.42 -1.97
N LEU A 37 -14.71 15.52 -1.31
CA LEU A 37 -14.93 15.14 0.09
C LEU A 37 -14.72 16.31 1.06
N ASP A 38 -13.74 17.19 0.80
CA ASP A 38 -13.53 18.40 1.61
C ASP A 38 -14.77 19.33 1.52
N VAL A 39 -15.32 19.54 0.31
CA VAL A 39 -16.57 20.34 0.12
C VAL A 39 -17.71 19.73 0.92
N LEU A 40 -17.91 18.41 0.85
CA LEU A 40 -18.93 17.74 1.65
C LEU A 40 -18.70 17.91 3.15
N ASN A 41 -17.44 17.80 3.61
CA ASN A 41 -17.08 17.98 5.01
C ASN A 41 -17.34 19.41 5.51
N GLU A 42 -17.10 20.43 4.69
CA GLU A 42 -17.45 21.82 5.02
C GLU A 42 -18.97 21.97 5.20
N GLU A 43 -19.77 21.37 4.32
CA GLU A 43 -21.24 21.39 4.46
C GLU A 43 -21.71 20.66 5.73
N LEU A 44 -21.13 19.48 6.04
CA LEU A 44 -21.47 18.73 7.26
C LEU A 44 -21.16 19.54 8.52
N VAL A 45 -19.98 20.13 8.59
CA VAL A 45 -19.57 20.99 9.72
C VAL A 45 -20.49 22.20 9.83
N GLY A 46 -20.85 22.83 8.71
CA GLY A 46 -21.80 23.95 8.68
C GLY A 46 -23.18 23.60 9.21
N ARG A 47 -23.59 22.33 9.14
CA ARG A 47 -24.85 21.80 9.71
C ARG A 47 -24.70 21.27 11.14
N GLY A 48 -23.48 21.33 11.74
CA GLY A 48 -23.20 20.77 13.05
C GLY A 48 -23.08 19.24 13.05
N GLU A 49 -22.90 18.62 11.88
CA GLU A 49 -22.70 17.18 11.72
C GLU A 49 -21.22 16.83 11.75
N ALA A 50 -20.89 15.60 12.17
CA ALA A 50 -19.51 15.12 12.20
C ALA A 50 -18.96 14.93 10.76
N PRO A 51 -17.79 15.50 10.43
CA PRO A 51 -17.18 15.30 9.12
C PRO A 51 -16.80 13.85 8.91
N ILE A 52 -16.63 13.47 7.64
CA ILE A 52 -16.12 12.16 7.22
C ILE A 52 -14.62 12.13 7.51
N ALA A 53 -14.18 11.12 8.25
CA ALA A 53 -12.77 10.91 8.52
C ALA A 53 -12.12 10.14 7.36
N PHE A 54 -11.10 10.70 6.73
CA PHE A 54 -10.26 10.06 5.71
C PHE A 54 -8.83 10.57 5.78
N ASP A 55 -7.88 9.69 5.44
CA ASP A 55 -6.47 10.04 5.42
C ASP A 55 -6.08 10.75 4.13
N HIS A 56 -5.29 11.80 4.26
CA HIS A 56 -4.65 12.49 3.14
C HIS A 56 -3.39 13.22 3.63
N ASP A 57 -2.45 13.45 2.71
CA ASP A 57 -1.25 14.25 2.99
C ASP A 57 -0.77 14.96 1.73
N CYS A 58 0.08 14.35 0.89
CA CYS A 58 0.73 15.02 -0.24
C CYS A 58 -0.23 15.57 -1.30
N ARG A 59 -1.37 14.93 -1.53
CA ARG A 59 -2.33 15.19 -2.62
C ARG A 59 -1.72 15.15 -4.04
N GLU A 60 -0.53 14.54 -4.17
CA GLU A 60 0.25 14.42 -5.42
C GLU A 60 0.47 12.95 -5.84
N GLY A 61 -0.19 12.00 -5.19
CA GLY A 61 -0.11 10.58 -5.51
C GLY A 61 1.21 9.91 -5.13
N ILE A 62 1.94 10.41 -4.13
CA ILE A 62 3.29 9.91 -3.75
C ILE A 62 3.42 9.42 -2.31
N CYS A 63 2.51 9.78 -1.39
CA CYS A 63 2.62 9.41 0.03
C CYS A 63 1.90 8.12 0.40
N GLY A 64 0.91 7.67 -0.40
CA GLY A 64 0.12 6.47 -0.12
C GLY A 64 -0.94 6.61 0.97
N SER A 65 -1.24 7.84 1.48
CA SER A 65 -2.17 8.03 2.60
C SER A 65 -3.64 7.94 2.20
N CYS A 66 -4.04 8.40 1.00
CA CYS A 66 -5.43 8.50 0.56
C CYS A 66 -6.07 7.12 0.26
N ALA A 67 -6.14 6.28 1.29
CA ALA A 67 -6.57 4.90 1.20
C ALA A 67 -8.10 4.79 1.25
N MET A 68 -8.74 4.48 0.12
CA MET A 68 -10.18 4.22 0.04
C MET A 68 -10.54 3.40 -1.19
N VAL A 69 -11.64 2.66 -1.09
CA VAL A 69 -12.26 1.95 -2.22
C VAL A 69 -13.39 2.83 -2.75
N ILE A 70 -13.38 3.07 -4.05
CA ILE A 70 -14.40 3.89 -4.73
C ILE A 70 -15.05 3.03 -5.81
N ASN A 71 -16.35 2.82 -5.70
CA ASN A 71 -17.13 1.94 -6.58
C ASN A 71 -16.58 0.49 -6.68
N GLY A 72 -16.01 -0.02 -5.59
CA GLY A 72 -15.43 -1.36 -5.53
C GLY A 72 -13.96 -1.43 -5.94
N ASP A 73 -13.38 -0.36 -6.51
CA ASP A 73 -11.99 -0.32 -6.95
C ASP A 73 -11.10 0.45 -5.94
N PRO A 74 -9.99 -0.13 -5.48
CA PRO A 74 -9.00 0.57 -4.69
C PRO A 74 -8.46 1.81 -5.41
N HIS A 75 -8.57 2.98 -4.78
CA HIS A 75 -8.29 4.30 -5.36
C HIS A 75 -9.25 4.76 -6.48
N GLY A 76 -10.25 3.97 -6.86
CA GLY A 76 -11.25 4.30 -7.86
C GLY A 76 -10.98 3.72 -9.25
N PRO A 77 -11.86 4.02 -10.21
CA PRO A 77 -11.94 3.31 -11.49
C PRO A 77 -10.82 3.65 -12.50
N LEU A 78 -9.99 4.67 -12.23
CA LEU A 78 -8.93 5.09 -13.15
C LEU A 78 -7.62 4.33 -12.88
N PRO A 79 -7.17 3.41 -13.76
CA PRO A 79 -5.98 2.62 -13.55
C PRO A 79 -4.71 3.47 -13.37
N GLY A 80 -3.83 3.06 -12.44
CA GLY A 80 -2.55 3.73 -12.19
C GLY A 80 -2.69 5.10 -11.52
N THR A 81 -3.80 5.35 -10.83
CA THR A 81 -4.12 6.63 -10.20
C THR A 81 -4.43 6.42 -8.71
N THR A 82 -4.10 7.39 -7.88
CA THR A 82 -4.49 7.44 -6.46
C THR A 82 -5.76 8.27 -6.29
N ALA A 83 -6.50 8.07 -5.20
CA ALA A 83 -7.74 8.81 -4.95
C ALA A 83 -7.55 10.34 -4.96
N CYS A 84 -6.39 10.84 -4.51
CA CYS A 84 -6.08 12.27 -4.55
C CYS A 84 -5.79 12.81 -5.96
N GLN A 85 -5.56 11.96 -6.94
CA GLN A 85 -5.34 12.32 -8.35
C GLN A 85 -6.50 11.88 -9.26
N LEU A 86 -7.56 11.33 -8.67
CA LEU A 86 -8.80 10.99 -9.38
C LEU A 86 -9.70 12.22 -9.42
N TYR A 87 -9.92 12.77 -10.61
CA TYR A 87 -10.74 13.97 -10.78
C TYR A 87 -12.20 13.62 -11.03
N MET A 88 -13.12 14.51 -10.61
CA MET A 88 -14.56 14.29 -10.69
C MET A 88 -15.07 14.17 -12.13
N ARG A 89 -14.35 14.70 -13.12
CA ARG A 89 -14.66 14.52 -14.55
C ARG A 89 -14.61 13.06 -15.05
N HIS A 90 -14.02 12.15 -14.27
CA HIS A 90 -13.98 10.71 -14.60
C HIS A 90 -15.22 9.94 -14.15
N PHE A 91 -16.18 10.63 -13.53
CA PHE A 91 -17.47 10.08 -13.15
C PHE A 91 -18.60 10.68 -14.00
N ASP A 92 -19.60 9.88 -14.31
CA ASP A 92 -20.78 10.37 -14.99
C ASP A 92 -21.59 11.29 -14.06
N ASN A 93 -22.09 12.40 -14.60
CA ASN A 93 -22.93 13.31 -13.83
C ASN A 93 -24.20 12.62 -13.32
N ALA A 94 -24.62 12.94 -12.11
CA ALA A 94 -25.75 12.34 -11.41
C ALA A 94 -25.59 10.84 -11.11
N SER A 95 -24.35 10.31 -11.11
CA SER A 95 -24.10 8.91 -10.73
C SER A 95 -24.08 8.72 -9.21
N ASP A 96 -24.38 7.49 -8.81
CA ASP A 96 -24.16 7.01 -7.45
C ASP A 96 -22.69 6.59 -7.31
N ILE A 97 -22.05 7.00 -6.21
CA ILE A 97 -20.67 6.65 -5.91
C ILE A 97 -20.59 6.03 -4.52
N THR A 98 -20.09 4.81 -4.41
CA THR A 98 -19.82 4.16 -3.13
C THR A 98 -18.38 4.41 -2.69
N VAL A 99 -18.20 4.73 -1.40
CA VAL A 99 -16.88 4.98 -0.80
C VAL A 99 -16.75 4.20 0.49
N GLU A 100 -15.73 3.38 0.59
CA GLU A 100 -15.51 2.54 1.76
C GLU A 100 -14.01 2.41 2.09
N PRO A 101 -13.64 2.03 3.36
CA PRO A 101 -12.26 1.83 3.75
C PRO A 101 -11.65 0.61 3.07
N TRP A 102 -10.31 0.45 3.14
CA TRP A 102 -9.68 -0.82 2.81
C TRP A 102 -10.28 -1.96 3.64
N ARG A 103 -10.80 -3.00 2.99
CA ARG A 103 -11.36 -4.16 3.66
C ARG A 103 -10.37 -5.32 3.63
N ALA A 104 -9.47 -5.36 4.60
CA ALA A 104 -8.55 -6.47 4.80
C ALA A 104 -8.43 -6.76 6.31
N ARG A 105 -8.24 -8.01 6.69
CA ARG A 105 -8.07 -8.40 8.10
C ARG A 105 -6.89 -7.66 8.75
N ALA A 106 -5.82 -7.44 8.00
CA ALA A 106 -4.63 -6.74 8.45
C ALA A 106 -4.80 -5.20 8.50
N PHE A 107 -5.95 -4.66 8.06
CA PHE A 107 -6.28 -3.25 8.06
C PHE A 107 -7.57 -2.99 8.83
N PRO A 108 -7.57 -3.10 10.16
CA PRO A 108 -8.76 -2.81 10.95
C PRO A 108 -9.18 -1.34 10.77
N VAL A 109 -10.49 -1.11 10.65
CA VAL A 109 -11.04 0.25 10.52
C VAL A 109 -10.91 0.97 11.86
N LEU A 110 -10.29 2.12 11.84
CA LEU A 110 -10.17 3.02 13.01
C LEU A 110 -11.37 3.94 13.11
N ARG A 111 -11.73 4.59 11.99
CA ARG A 111 -12.89 5.48 11.90
C ARG A 111 -13.22 5.76 10.43
N ASP A 112 -14.49 5.67 10.06
CA ASP A 112 -15.00 5.93 8.71
C ASP A 112 -14.14 5.26 7.61
N LEU A 113 -13.34 6.05 6.86
CA LEU A 113 -12.46 5.56 5.80
C LEU A 113 -11.02 5.31 6.26
N ILE A 114 -10.69 5.64 7.51
CA ILE A 114 -9.34 5.48 8.08
C ILE A 114 -9.17 4.06 8.60
N VAL A 115 -8.08 3.41 8.20
CA VAL A 115 -7.69 2.08 8.64
C VAL A 115 -6.28 2.09 9.27
N ASP A 116 -6.03 1.18 10.19
CA ASP A 116 -4.69 0.94 10.71
C ASP A 116 -3.87 0.17 9.66
N ARG A 117 -2.77 0.76 9.19
CA ARG A 117 -1.82 0.15 8.24
C ARG A 117 -0.48 -0.20 8.86
N SER A 118 -0.36 -0.17 10.18
CA SER A 118 0.87 -0.51 10.90
C SER A 118 1.42 -1.90 10.55
N ALA A 119 0.56 -2.82 10.11
CA ALA A 119 0.97 -4.10 9.57
C ALA A 119 1.97 -4.00 8.40
N LEU A 120 1.83 -3.00 7.52
CA LEU A 120 2.81 -2.74 6.45
C LEU A 120 4.12 -2.18 7.00
N ASP A 121 4.06 -1.33 8.02
CA ASP A 121 5.24 -0.75 8.66
C ASP A 121 6.06 -1.85 9.36
N ASN A 122 5.40 -2.80 10.01
CA ASN A 122 6.06 -3.96 10.61
C ASN A 122 6.85 -4.79 9.58
N VAL A 123 6.27 -5.01 8.39
CA VAL A 123 6.98 -5.68 7.29
C VAL A 123 8.22 -4.88 6.85
N ILE A 124 8.12 -3.55 6.74
CA ILE A 124 9.27 -2.71 6.39
C ILE A 124 10.33 -2.72 7.49
N GLN A 125 9.94 -2.66 8.75
CA GLN A 125 10.86 -2.72 9.89
C GLN A 125 11.64 -4.04 9.96
N ALA A 126 11.06 -5.14 9.49
CA ALA A 126 11.70 -6.45 9.48
C ALA A 126 12.88 -6.58 8.47
N GLY A 127 12.99 -5.66 7.50
CA GLY A 127 14.10 -5.73 6.53
C GLY A 127 14.07 -4.74 5.38
N GLY A 128 13.09 -3.83 5.32
CA GLY A 128 12.90 -2.89 4.22
C GLY A 128 13.92 -1.76 4.14
N TYR A 129 15.10 -1.93 4.71
CA TYR A 129 16.19 -0.94 4.82
C TYR A 129 17.56 -1.57 4.58
N VAL A 130 18.61 -0.74 4.53
CA VAL A 130 20.00 -1.14 4.51
C VAL A 130 20.66 -0.71 5.81
N SER A 131 21.18 -1.65 6.60
CA SER A 131 21.86 -1.38 7.87
C SER A 131 23.39 -1.54 7.78
N VAL A 132 23.87 -2.22 6.74
CA VAL A 132 25.29 -2.49 6.55
C VAL A 132 25.99 -1.27 5.94
N ASN A 133 27.12 -0.88 6.53
CA ASN A 133 27.99 0.12 5.91
C ASN A 133 28.63 -0.48 4.66
N THR A 134 28.33 0.08 3.49
CA THR A 134 28.80 -0.40 2.18
C THR A 134 30.05 0.33 1.70
N GLY A 135 30.71 1.13 2.56
CA GLY A 135 31.96 1.83 2.28
C GLY A 135 31.77 3.23 1.70
N ALA A 136 32.85 3.79 1.14
CA ALA A 136 32.86 5.11 0.53
C ALA A 136 32.17 5.12 -0.84
N ALA A 137 31.80 6.31 -1.31
CA ALA A 137 31.31 6.49 -2.69
C ALA A 137 32.39 6.02 -3.69
N PRO A 138 31.99 5.36 -4.80
CA PRO A 138 32.93 5.00 -5.85
C PRO A 138 33.49 6.24 -6.57
N ASP A 139 34.60 6.06 -7.29
CA ASP A 139 35.18 7.10 -8.11
C ASP A 139 34.16 7.65 -9.14
N ALA A 140 34.29 8.93 -9.48
CA ALA A 140 33.31 9.66 -10.30
C ALA A 140 33.03 9.02 -11.68
N HIS A 141 33.99 8.26 -12.23
CA HIS A 141 33.84 7.59 -13.53
C HIS A 141 33.60 6.08 -13.41
N ALA A 142 33.43 5.55 -12.21
CA ALA A 142 33.17 4.14 -12.03
C ALA A 142 31.72 3.76 -12.42
N VAL A 143 31.57 2.72 -13.25
CA VAL A 143 30.26 2.12 -13.54
C VAL A 143 29.99 1.04 -12.49
N THR A 144 29.24 1.37 -11.47
CA THR A 144 29.04 0.49 -10.31
C THR A 144 27.79 -0.41 -10.46
N VAL A 145 26.78 0.03 -11.22
CA VAL A 145 25.53 -0.69 -11.46
C VAL A 145 25.16 -0.60 -12.91
N ALA A 146 24.84 -1.74 -13.54
CA ALA A 146 24.35 -1.75 -14.91
C ALA A 146 22.98 -1.01 -14.97
N LYS A 147 22.76 -0.21 -16.02
CA LYS A 147 21.53 0.57 -16.19
C LYS A 147 20.27 -0.29 -16.05
N GLN A 148 20.23 -1.47 -16.67
CA GLN A 148 19.09 -2.38 -16.60
C GLN A 148 18.75 -2.80 -15.14
N ALA A 149 19.78 -3.05 -14.33
CA ALA A 149 19.58 -3.39 -12.92
C ALA A 149 19.10 -2.17 -12.12
N ALA A 150 19.66 -0.99 -12.39
CA ALA A 150 19.22 0.25 -11.75
C ALA A 150 17.76 0.56 -12.11
N ASP A 151 17.37 0.49 -13.38
CA ASP A 151 16.01 0.74 -13.84
C ASP A 151 15.01 -0.23 -13.17
N ALA A 152 15.35 -1.52 -13.08
CA ALA A 152 14.50 -2.51 -12.41
C ALA A 152 14.38 -2.25 -10.90
N ALA A 153 15.46 -1.80 -10.24
CA ALA A 153 15.43 -1.44 -8.83
C ALA A 153 14.56 -0.19 -8.57
N PHE A 154 14.66 0.82 -9.44
CA PHE A 154 13.82 2.03 -9.36
C PHE A 154 12.35 1.73 -9.63
N GLU A 155 12.05 0.85 -10.58
CA GLU A 155 10.68 0.41 -10.82
C GLU A 155 10.08 -0.29 -9.58
N ALA A 156 10.85 -1.14 -8.90
CA ALA A 156 10.43 -1.73 -7.64
C ALA A 156 10.31 -0.68 -6.50
N ALA A 157 11.21 0.30 -6.48
CA ALA A 157 11.22 1.40 -5.50
C ALA A 157 10.03 2.36 -5.64
N ALA A 158 9.33 2.35 -6.77
CA ALA A 158 8.17 3.21 -7.00
C ALA A 158 6.98 2.90 -6.08
N CYS A 159 7.00 1.79 -5.33
CA CYS A 159 5.97 1.45 -4.36
C CYS A 159 5.85 2.52 -3.27
N ILE A 160 4.63 3.08 -3.09
CA ILE A 160 4.32 4.13 -2.10
C ILE A 160 3.68 3.60 -0.81
N GLY A 161 3.59 2.29 -0.64
CA GLY A 161 3.05 1.68 0.58
C GLY A 161 1.56 1.95 0.85
N CYS A 162 0.76 2.25 -0.18
CA CYS A 162 -0.64 2.65 0.00
C CYS A 162 -1.55 1.52 0.48
N GLY A 163 -1.22 0.24 0.22
CA GLY A 163 -2.04 -0.90 0.61
C GLY A 163 -3.11 -1.31 -0.42
N ALA A 164 -3.24 -0.62 -1.56
CA ALA A 164 -4.24 -0.96 -2.59
C ALA A 164 -4.13 -2.41 -3.09
N CYS A 165 -2.90 -2.92 -3.20
CA CYS A 165 -2.64 -4.31 -3.59
C CYS A 165 -3.20 -5.34 -2.59
N VAL A 166 -3.23 -5.00 -1.30
CA VAL A 166 -3.84 -5.83 -0.25
C VAL A 166 -5.36 -5.73 -0.32
N ALA A 167 -5.88 -4.51 -0.45
CA ALA A 167 -7.32 -4.26 -0.52
C ALA A 167 -7.99 -4.91 -1.75
N ALA A 168 -7.30 -4.93 -2.89
CA ALA A 168 -7.77 -5.58 -4.11
C ALA A 168 -7.67 -7.11 -4.07
N CYS A 169 -6.81 -7.66 -3.22
CA CYS A 169 -6.55 -9.09 -3.20
C CYS A 169 -7.67 -9.85 -2.48
N PRO A 170 -8.32 -10.85 -3.11
CA PRO A 170 -9.34 -11.66 -2.44
C PRO A 170 -8.87 -12.32 -1.15
N ASN A 171 -7.57 -12.58 -1.02
CA ASN A 171 -6.96 -13.15 0.17
C ASN A 171 -6.38 -12.10 1.13
N GLY A 172 -6.39 -10.82 0.78
CA GLY A 172 -5.72 -9.79 1.56
C GLY A 172 -4.20 -9.96 1.66
N ALA A 173 -3.54 -10.49 0.62
CA ALA A 173 -2.11 -10.79 0.62
C ALA A 173 -1.27 -9.52 0.38
N ALA A 174 -0.22 -9.31 1.19
CA ALA A 174 0.73 -8.20 1.00
C ALA A 174 1.90 -8.55 0.07
N MET A 175 1.77 -9.62 -0.72
CA MET A 175 2.86 -10.18 -1.51
C MET A 175 3.49 -9.17 -2.48
N LEU A 176 2.70 -8.35 -3.18
CA LEU A 176 3.26 -7.36 -4.12
C LEU A 176 4.00 -6.24 -3.39
N PHE A 177 3.48 -5.77 -2.27
CA PHE A 177 4.13 -4.78 -1.41
C PHE A 177 5.49 -5.26 -0.91
N THR A 178 5.54 -6.44 -0.29
CA THR A 178 6.77 -7.07 0.23
C THR A 178 7.76 -7.34 -0.89
N ALA A 179 7.26 -7.87 -2.03
CA ALA A 179 8.08 -8.18 -3.19
C ALA A 179 8.77 -6.94 -3.80
N ALA A 180 8.08 -5.82 -3.86
CA ALA A 180 8.65 -4.57 -4.37
C ALA A 180 9.88 -4.16 -3.56
N LYS A 181 9.81 -4.18 -2.22
CA LYS A 181 10.91 -3.79 -1.35
C LYS A 181 12.05 -4.83 -1.35
N VAL A 182 11.73 -6.11 -1.28
CA VAL A 182 12.74 -7.19 -1.37
C VAL A 182 13.48 -7.13 -2.70
N ALA A 183 12.76 -6.99 -3.83
CA ALA A 183 13.37 -6.90 -5.16
C ALA A 183 14.26 -5.66 -5.31
N GLN A 184 13.78 -4.48 -4.90
CA GLN A 184 14.57 -3.24 -4.91
C GLN A 184 15.95 -3.46 -4.27
N LEU A 185 15.96 -3.94 -3.03
CA LEU A 185 17.18 -4.07 -2.24
C LEU A 185 18.03 -5.28 -2.63
N ALA A 186 17.45 -6.35 -3.19
CA ALA A 186 18.20 -7.47 -3.72
C ALA A 186 18.96 -7.14 -5.02
N ILE A 187 18.38 -6.26 -5.85
CA ILE A 187 19.02 -5.82 -7.10
C ILE A 187 20.15 -4.82 -6.82
N MET A 188 19.96 -3.90 -5.87
CA MET A 188 20.94 -2.87 -5.56
C MET A 188 22.12 -3.46 -4.76
N PRO A 189 23.38 -3.08 -5.10
CA PRO A 189 24.58 -3.58 -4.41
C PRO A 189 24.55 -3.37 -2.90
N GLN A 190 24.01 -2.23 -2.45
CA GLN A 190 23.90 -1.84 -1.04
C GLN A 190 23.03 -2.79 -0.21
N GLY A 191 22.03 -3.38 -0.82
CA GLY A 191 21.09 -4.29 -0.16
C GLY A 191 21.53 -5.77 -0.18
N ARG A 192 22.51 -6.13 -1.01
CA ARG A 192 22.96 -7.52 -1.22
C ARG A 192 23.51 -8.22 0.04
N PRO A 193 24.31 -7.57 0.90
CA PRO A 193 24.84 -8.23 2.10
C PRO A 193 23.77 -8.80 3.02
N GLU A 194 22.57 -8.17 3.05
CA GLU A 194 21.48 -8.55 3.93
C GLU A 194 20.32 -9.27 3.21
N ARG A 195 20.48 -9.60 1.91
CA ARG A 195 19.37 -10.08 1.08
C ARG A 195 18.67 -11.32 1.62
N ALA A 196 19.43 -12.30 2.14
CA ALA A 196 18.89 -13.55 2.68
C ALA A 196 18.11 -13.31 3.98
N ARG A 197 18.72 -12.58 4.94
CA ARG A 197 18.06 -12.22 6.19
C ARG A 197 16.82 -11.37 5.95
N ARG A 198 16.92 -10.40 5.03
CA ARG A 198 15.81 -9.51 4.67
C ARG A 198 14.58 -10.26 4.17
N VAL A 199 14.75 -11.16 3.20
CA VAL A 199 13.60 -11.83 2.61
C VAL A 199 12.92 -12.75 3.60
N ILE A 200 13.67 -13.46 4.44
CA ILE A 200 13.10 -14.31 5.49
C ILE A 200 12.35 -13.45 6.51
N GLY A 201 12.99 -12.44 7.10
CA GLY A 201 12.35 -11.60 8.11
C GLY A 201 11.13 -10.84 7.61
N MET A 202 11.14 -10.32 6.36
CA MET A 202 9.99 -9.63 5.80
C MET A 202 8.84 -10.58 5.46
N VAL A 203 9.10 -11.82 5.06
CA VAL A 203 8.05 -12.83 4.83
C VAL A 203 7.45 -13.29 6.16
N GLU A 204 8.27 -13.57 7.18
CA GLU A 204 7.80 -13.89 8.53
C GLU A 204 6.93 -12.77 9.10
N ALA A 205 7.39 -11.53 9.04
CA ALA A 205 6.61 -10.38 9.50
C ALA A 205 5.29 -10.20 8.73
N MET A 206 5.26 -10.53 7.44
CA MET A 206 4.03 -10.52 6.63
C MET A 206 3.04 -11.58 7.12
N ASP A 207 3.52 -12.80 7.40
CA ASP A 207 2.69 -13.89 7.90
C ASP A 207 2.15 -13.56 9.31
N ASP A 208 3.00 -13.06 10.21
CA ASP A 208 2.64 -12.68 11.58
C ASP A 208 1.65 -11.51 11.64
N ALA A 209 1.73 -10.58 10.70
CA ALA A 209 0.81 -9.44 10.59
C ALA A 209 -0.61 -9.82 10.12
N GLY A 210 -0.85 -11.09 9.81
CA GLY A 210 -2.16 -11.61 9.45
C GLY A 210 -2.58 -11.33 8.01
N PHE A 211 -1.62 -11.04 7.13
CA PHE A 211 -1.88 -11.01 5.69
C PHE A 211 -2.15 -12.42 5.16
N GLY A 212 -3.04 -12.51 4.17
CA GLY A 212 -3.35 -13.79 3.54
C GLY A 212 -2.30 -14.27 2.53
N ASN A 213 -2.40 -15.54 2.15
CA ASN A 213 -1.48 -16.16 1.20
C ASN A 213 -1.79 -15.80 -0.25
N CYS A 214 -0.74 -15.61 -1.05
CA CYS A 214 -0.88 -15.34 -2.48
C CYS A 214 -1.30 -16.60 -3.25
N THR A 215 -2.40 -16.51 -3.99
CA THR A 215 -2.91 -17.56 -4.89
C THR A 215 -2.95 -17.11 -6.36
N ASN A 216 -2.14 -16.10 -6.72
CA ASN A 216 -1.93 -15.62 -8.09
C ASN A 216 -3.19 -15.08 -8.79
N HIS A 217 -4.02 -14.33 -8.09
CA HIS A 217 -5.18 -13.64 -8.69
C HIS A 217 -4.81 -12.44 -9.55
N TYR A 218 -3.63 -11.84 -9.31
CA TYR A 218 -3.06 -10.68 -10.02
C TYR A 218 -3.81 -9.35 -9.84
N ALA A 219 -4.94 -9.30 -9.16
CA ALA A 219 -5.67 -8.07 -8.86
C ALA A 219 -4.80 -6.97 -8.20
N CYS A 220 -3.76 -7.38 -7.47
CA CYS A 220 -2.80 -6.48 -6.85
C CYS A 220 -2.03 -5.59 -7.85
N ALA A 221 -1.72 -6.10 -9.05
CA ALA A 221 -1.02 -5.34 -10.08
C ALA A 221 -1.96 -4.36 -10.79
N GLU A 222 -3.21 -4.76 -11.01
CA GLU A 222 -4.24 -3.91 -11.62
C GLU A 222 -4.60 -2.72 -10.74
N ALA A 223 -4.76 -2.96 -9.43
CA ALA A 223 -5.08 -1.92 -8.47
C ALA A 223 -3.88 -1.03 -8.09
N CYS A 224 -2.66 -1.38 -8.51
CA CYS A 224 -1.47 -0.64 -8.10
C CYS A 224 -1.37 0.73 -8.80
N PRO A 225 -1.45 1.87 -8.07
CA PRO A 225 -1.35 3.19 -8.67
C PRO A 225 0.05 3.49 -9.22
N LYS A 226 1.06 2.71 -8.84
CA LYS A 226 2.44 2.79 -9.33
C LYS A 226 2.80 1.67 -10.32
N ARG A 227 1.82 0.82 -10.69
CA ARG A 227 1.99 -0.25 -11.70
C ARG A 227 3.19 -1.16 -11.42
N ILE A 228 3.40 -1.52 -10.15
CA ILE A 228 4.48 -2.43 -9.75
C ILE A 228 4.31 -3.79 -10.45
N PRO A 229 5.31 -4.25 -11.22
CA PRO A 229 5.17 -5.49 -11.99
C PRO A 229 5.15 -6.76 -11.16
N LEU A 230 4.34 -7.73 -11.56
CA LEU A 230 4.22 -9.05 -10.94
C LEU A 230 5.53 -9.85 -10.92
N ARG A 231 6.48 -9.56 -11.83
CA ARG A 231 7.78 -10.23 -11.84
C ARG A 231 8.54 -10.11 -10.53
N PHE A 232 8.28 -9.07 -9.73
CA PHE A 232 8.90 -8.93 -8.42
C PHE A 232 8.39 -9.95 -7.41
N ILE A 233 7.14 -10.42 -7.53
CA ILE A 233 6.65 -11.56 -6.73
C ILE A 233 7.47 -12.82 -7.05
N ALA A 234 7.69 -13.11 -8.33
CA ALA A 234 8.53 -14.24 -8.74
C ALA A 234 9.98 -14.08 -8.25
N GLN A 235 10.50 -12.84 -8.21
CA GLN A 235 11.82 -12.56 -7.65
C GLN A 235 11.85 -12.80 -6.14
N LEU A 236 10.86 -12.30 -5.37
CA LEU A 236 10.75 -12.56 -3.94
C LEU A 236 10.75 -14.07 -3.65
N ASN A 237 9.97 -14.84 -4.39
CA ASN A 237 9.90 -16.29 -4.21
C ASN A 237 11.26 -16.95 -4.44
N ARG A 238 12.02 -16.52 -5.47
CA ARG A 238 13.39 -17.02 -5.71
C ARG A 238 14.35 -16.64 -4.59
N GLU A 239 14.30 -15.39 -4.11
CA GLU A 239 15.11 -14.93 -2.99
C GLU A 239 14.82 -15.74 -1.73
N PHE A 240 13.54 -15.96 -1.42
CA PHE A 240 13.10 -16.72 -0.26
C PHE A 240 13.57 -18.18 -0.33
N LEU A 241 13.32 -18.86 -1.46
CA LEU A 241 13.77 -20.23 -1.64
C LEU A 241 15.31 -20.37 -1.55
N SER A 242 16.06 -19.45 -2.16
CA SER A 242 17.51 -19.43 -2.08
C SER A 242 18.01 -19.22 -0.66
N ALA A 243 17.37 -18.31 0.10
CA ALA A 243 17.71 -18.06 1.49
C ALA A 243 17.36 -19.26 2.39
N ALA A 244 16.17 -19.84 2.23
CA ALA A 244 15.71 -20.98 3.02
C ALA A 244 16.53 -22.26 2.79
N LEU A 245 16.98 -22.50 1.55
CA LEU A 245 17.80 -23.67 1.19
C LEU A 245 19.27 -23.49 1.54
N GLY A 246 19.78 -22.24 1.44
CA GLY A 246 21.20 -21.92 1.74
C GLY A 246 21.51 -21.76 3.23
N SER A 247 20.48 -21.62 4.06
CA SER A 247 20.60 -21.15 5.44
C SER A 247 20.31 -22.21 6.51
N ARG A 248 20.55 -23.51 6.25
CA ARG A 248 20.49 -24.49 7.35
C ARG A 248 21.38 -24.10 8.56
N GLU A 249 22.44 -23.33 8.35
CA GLU A 249 23.28 -22.74 9.39
C GLU A 249 22.79 -21.35 9.88
N PHE A 250 22.11 -20.55 9.04
CA PHE A 250 21.69 -19.18 9.36
C PHE A 250 20.34 -19.09 10.09
N VAL A 251 19.44 -20.06 9.88
CA VAL A 251 18.13 -20.10 10.57
C VAL A 251 18.31 -20.34 12.07
N GLU A 252 19.33 -21.07 12.47
CA GLU A 252 19.65 -21.29 13.90
C GLU A 252 20.20 -20.04 14.60
N LEU A 253 20.90 -19.17 13.84
CA LEU A 253 21.45 -17.90 14.34
C LEU A 253 20.44 -16.73 14.32
N ALA A 254 19.36 -16.83 13.55
CA ALA A 254 18.33 -15.80 13.43
C ALA A 254 17.13 -15.96 14.39
N ARG A 255 17.07 -17.04 15.18
CA ARG A 255 16.06 -17.16 16.24
C ARG A 255 16.38 -16.15 17.33
N PRO A 256 15.49 -15.20 17.65
CA PRO A 256 15.65 -14.40 18.85
C PRO A 256 15.68 -15.38 20.02
N HIS A 257 16.68 -15.23 20.88
CA HIS A 257 16.75 -15.96 22.14
C HIS A 257 15.40 -15.72 22.86
N ALA A 258 14.58 -16.74 22.96
CA ALA A 258 13.44 -16.73 23.85
C ALA A 258 14.03 -16.45 25.26
N HIS A 259 13.69 -15.31 25.81
CA HIS A 259 13.96 -15.03 27.20
C HIS A 259 13.18 -16.08 27.99
N GLU A 260 13.89 -17.08 28.51
CA GLU A 260 13.40 -17.93 29.57
C GLU A 260 13.22 -17.02 30.80
N GLU A 261 11.99 -16.80 31.21
CA GLU A 261 11.59 -16.52 32.58
C GLU A 261 10.72 -17.65 33.10
#